data_912988760c61ece19002d6699114102b
#
_entry.id   912988760c61ece19002d6699114102b
#
_cell.length_a   1.000
_cell.length_b   1.000
_cell.length_c   1.000
_cell.angle_alpha   90.00
_cell.angle_beta   90.00
_cell.angle_gamma   90.00
#
_symmetry.space_group_name_H-M   'P 1'
#
loop_
_entity.id
_entity.type
_entity.pdbx_description
1 polymer ?
#
loop_
_entity_poly.entity_id
_entity_poly.type
_entity_poly.pdbx_seq_one_letter_code
_entity_poly.pdbx_strand_id
1 'polypeptide(L)'
;MKFLQKLGKALMLPVAVLPICGILMGIGYWLCPATMQGGEIQGVANLIGLFLVKAGGALIDNMAILFAIGVGVGMSEKNDGTGGIAALASWLMLTTLLSTGFVTTIMPSIAEDATKTLAFNKIANPFIGIIAGIIGSMCYNKFKDTKLPDWLSFFSGKRCVAIVAGVVSILASVVLLFVWPLLFGGLVALGEAIVGLDVVGAGIYAFLNRLLIPTGLHHALNNVFWFDTIGLGDLQHFWKGETSADVSWSLGMYMSGFFPCMMFGIPGAALAMVKCAKPAKKKAAIGLVASAAICSFICGVTEPFEFAFMFLAPGLYVIYAALYGIFTMITVALGFRAGFSFSAGAMDLLFSSSLPAAARIWLIIPLGIAAFVVFYFVFLFAIKKWDLKTPGREDDDVEAEKKIELANDDFAAIAATILEGCGGKDNIASIDNCITRLRLEVKDITAVNDKVIKSAGVAGVMKPGKTSVQVIIGPKVQFVADAFSKLCE
;
A
#
# COMPACT_ATOMS: atom_id res chain seq x y z
N MET A 1 16.45 7.07 -0.78
CA MET A 1 15.96 5.76 -1.25
C MET A 1 15.61 4.80 -0.13
N LYS A 2 16.48 4.52 0.87
CA LYS A 2 16.19 3.58 1.98
C LYS A 2 14.91 3.89 2.78
N PHE A 3 14.62 5.17 3.07
CA PHE A 3 13.41 5.59 3.77
C PHE A 3 12.12 5.22 3.00
N LEU A 4 12.05 5.55 1.72
CA LEU A 4 10.89 5.24 0.86
C LEU A 4 10.67 3.74 0.68
N GLN A 5 11.77 2.96 0.58
CA GLN A 5 11.68 1.50 0.53
C GLN A 5 11.15 0.91 1.84
N LYS A 6 11.57 1.46 2.99
CA LYS A 6 11.07 1.04 4.31
C LYS A 6 9.60 1.41 4.49
N LEU A 7 9.22 2.62 4.05
CA LEU A 7 7.82 3.07 4.06
C LEU A 7 6.94 2.17 3.17
N GLY A 8 7.37 1.89 1.94
CA GLY A 8 6.65 0.98 1.04
C GLY A 8 6.45 -0.42 1.63
N LYS A 9 7.49 -0.99 2.28
CA LYS A 9 7.38 -2.27 2.99
C LYS A 9 6.38 -2.19 4.15
N ALA A 10 6.39 -1.10 4.92
CA ALA A 10 5.46 -0.89 6.04
C ALA A 10 3.99 -0.75 5.57
N LEU A 11 3.77 -0.17 4.39
CA LEU A 11 2.45 -0.02 3.78
C LEU A 11 1.84 -1.35 3.28
N MET A 12 2.66 -2.37 3.02
CA MET A 12 2.14 -3.66 2.53
C MET A 12 1.23 -4.37 3.54
N LEU A 13 1.49 -4.23 4.85
CA LEU A 13 0.72 -4.92 5.88
C LEU A 13 -0.74 -4.41 5.97
N PRO A 14 -1.01 -3.10 6.12
CA PRO A 14 -2.39 -2.60 6.11
C PRO A 14 -3.10 -2.83 4.77
N VAL A 15 -2.40 -2.78 3.64
CA VAL A 15 -2.97 -3.06 2.31
C VAL A 15 -3.39 -4.52 2.16
N ALA A 16 -2.72 -5.46 2.83
CA ALA A 16 -3.05 -6.89 2.75
C ALA A 16 -4.47 -7.24 3.26
N VAL A 17 -5.12 -6.34 4.00
CA VAL A 17 -6.51 -6.52 4.49
C VAL A 17 -7.54 -6.14 3.41
N LEU A 18 -7.19 -5.26 2.47
CA LEU A 18 -8.14 -4.70 1.50
C LEU A 18 -8.82 -5.72 0.57
N PRO A 19 -8.17 -6.80 0.10
CA PRO A 19 -8.82 -7.79 -0.76
C PRO A 19 -10.07 -8.42 -0.14
N ILE A 20 -10.03 -8.74 1.16
CA ILE A 20 -11.19 -9.32 1.83
C ILE A 20 -12.34 -8.30 1.94
N CYS A 21 -12.02 -7.02 2.12
CA CYS A 21 -13.02 -5.95 2.14
C CYS A 21 -13.76 -5.85 0.81
N GLY A 22 -13.01 -5.84 -0.30
CA GLY A 22 -13.59 -5.78 -1.65
C GLY A 22 -14.47 -6.98 -1.95
N ILE A 23 -14.06 -8.20 -1.56
CA ILE A 23 -14.88 -9.41 -1.75
C ILE A 23 -16.16 -9.33 -0.92
N LEU A 24 -16.07 -8.97 0.37
CA LEU A 24 -17.24 -8.87 1.26
C LEU A 24 -18.23 -7.82 0.75
N MET A 25 -17.74 -6.63 0.38
CA MET A 25 -18.60 -5.56 -0.12
C MET A 25 -19.21 -5.91 -1.49
N GLY A 26 -18.42 -6.45 -2.42
CA GLY A 26 -18.91 -6.84 -3.73
C GLY A 26 -20.04 -7.90 -3.65
N ILE A 27 -19.83 -8.97 -2.87
CA ILE A 27 -20.86 -9.98 -2.62
C ILE A 27 -22.07 -9.34 -1.90
N GLY A 28 -21.81 -8.46 -0.94
CA GLY A 28 -22.85 -7.78 -0.17
C GLY A 28 -23.75 -6.89 -1.04
N TYR A 29 -23.18 -6.10 -1.95
CA TYR A 29 -23.93 -5.28 -2.90
C TYR A 29 -24.70 -6.13 -3.91
N TRP A 30 -24.15 -7.26 -4.32
CA TRP A 30 -24.85 -8.18 -5.21
C TRP A 30 -26.07 -8.84 -4.54
N LEU A 31 -25.94 -9.25 -3.27
CA LEU A 31 -27.05 -9.84 -2.50
C LEU A 31 -28.06 -8.80 -2.05
N CYS A 32 -27.67 -7.57 -1.78
CA CYS A 32 -28.51 -6.49 -1.29
C CYS A 32 -28.22 -5.17 -2.02
N PRO A 33 -28.68 -5.01 -3.27
CA PRO A 33 -28.52 -3.76 -4.03
C PRO A 33 -29.11 -2.54 -3.32
N ALA A 34 -30.14 -2.73 -2.49
CA ALA A 34 -30.78 -1.67 -1.71
C ALA A 34 -29.80 -0.91 -0.78
N THR A 35 -28.67 -1.49 -0.40
CA THR A 35 -27.64 -0.80 0.38
C THR A 35 -27.01 0.39 -0.34
N MET A 36 -27.04 0.40 -1.68
CA MET A 36 -26.52 1.51 -2.50
C MET A 36 -27.63 2.25 -3.24
N GLN A 37 -28.63 1.52 -3.76
CA GLN A 37 -29.72 2.08 -4.57
C GLN A 37 -30.84 2.67 -3.71
N GLY A 38 -30.86 2.36 -2.40
CA GLY A 38 -31.99 2.68 -1.52
C GLY A 38 -33.12 1.65 -1.67
N GLY A 39 -34.05 1.70 -0.74
CA GLY A 39 -35.21 0.79 -0.69
C GLY A 39 -35.26 -0.02 0.62
N GLU A 40 -36.29 -0.86 0.73
CA GLU A 40 -36.48 -1.68 1.92
C GLU A 40 -35.57 -2.91 1.89
N ILE A 41 -34.89 -3.13 3.02
CA ILE A 41 -34.01 -4.30 3.20
C ILE A 41 -34.83 -5.38 3.90
N GLN A 42 -35.43 -6.27 3.11
CA GLN A 42 -36.26 -7.37 3.60
C GLN A 42 -35.74 -8.71 3.07
N GLY A 43 -35.95 -9.77 3.87
CA GLY A 43 -35.57 -11.14 3.52
C GLY A 43 -34.11 -11.48 3.90
N VAL A 44 -33.88 -12.79 4.08
CA VAL A 44 -32.61 -13.30 4.62
C VAL A 44 -31.41 -12.96 3.72
N ALA A 45 -31.57 -13.05 2.41
CA ALA A 45 -30.47 -12.75 1.47
C ALA A 45 -30.02 -11.29 1.58
N ASN A 46 -30.98 -10.34 1.64
CA ASN A 46 -30.68 -8.92 1.79
C ASN A 46 -30.03 -8.61 3.15
N LEU A 47 -30.46 -9.28 4.22
CA LEU A 47 -29.83 -9.12 5.55
C LEU A 47 -28.39 -9.63 5.56
N ILE A 48 -28.13 -10.78 4.92
CA ILE A 48 -26.77 -11.30 4.75
C ILE A 48 -25.94 -10.31 3.92
N GLY A 49 -26.48 -9.79 2.81
CA GLY A 49 -25.82 -8.79 1.98
C GLY A 49 -25.45 -7.53 2.77
N LEU A 50 -26.39 -6.97 3.54
CA LEU A 50 -26.15 -5.82 4.41
C LEU A 50 -25.05 -6.11 5.44
N PHE A 51 -25.07 -7.30 6.07
CA PHE A 51 -24.04 -7.69 7.03
C PHE A 51 -22.64 -7.73 6.37
N LEU A 52 -22.55 -8.30 5.17
CA LEU A 52 -21.26 -8.36 4.43
C LEU A 52 -20.78 -6.96 4.02
N VAL A 53 -21.66 -6.08 3.56
CA VAL A 53 -21.33 -4.68 3.25
C VAL A 53 -20.77 -3.98 4.50
N LYS A 54 -21.43 -4.13 5.63
CA LYS A 54 -21.01 -3.51 6.88
C LYS A 54 -19.67 -4.08 7.38
N ALA A 55 -19.46 -5.38 7.25
CA ALA A 55 -18.21 -6.04 7.64
C ALA A 55 -17.03 -5.58 6.77
N GLY A 56 -17.19 -5.51 5.45
CA GLY A 56 -16.17 -4.99 4.55
C GLY A 56 -15.94 -3.49 4.74
N GLY A 57 -17.02 -2.71 4.83
CA GLY A 57 -17.00 -1.27 5.06
C GLY A 57 -16.27 -0.88 6.34
N ALA A 58 -16.44 -1.64 7.43
CA ALA A 58 -15.77 -1.36 8.70
C ALA A 58 -14.24 -1.25 8.58
N LEU A 59 -13.63 -2.01 7.70
CA LEU A 59 -12.18 -1.95 7.47
C LEU A 59 -11.80 -0.82 6.50
N ILE A 60 -12.57 -0.61 5.44
CA ILE A 60 -12.33 0.44 4.45
C ILE A 60 -12.51 1.83 5.06
N ASP A 61 -13.58 2.04 5.82
CA ASP A 61 -13.88 3.32 6.48
C ASP A 61 -12.80 3.69 7.51
N ASN A 62 -12.13 2.68 8.09
CA ASN A 62 -11.05 2.84 9.05
C ASN A 62 -9.65 2.58 8.47
N MET A 63 -9.51 2.57 7.16
CA MET A 63 -8.25 2.28 6.47
C MET A 63 -7.13 3.22 6.94
N ALA A 64 -7.41 4.49 7.16
CA ALA A 64 -6.44 5.47 7.62
C ALA A 64 -5.80 5.12 8.98
N ILE A 65 -6.58 4.54 9.89
CA ILE A 65 -6.09 4.04 11.19
C ILE A 65 -5.16 2.82 10.97
N LEU A 66 -5.55 1.92 10.08
CA LEU A 66 -4.74 0.75 9.73
C LEU A 66 -3.39 1.18 9.13
N PHE A 67 -3.38 2.22 8.29
CA PHE A 67 -2.15 2.80 7.74
C PHE A 67 -1.30 3.45 8.83
N ALA A 68 -1.89 4.21 9.77
CA ALA A 68 -1.17 4.81 10.88
C ALA A 68 -0.44 3.74 11.71
N ILE A 69 -1.17 2.71 12.14
CA ILE A 69 -0.60 1.62 12.95
C ILE A 69 0.43 0.82 12.15
N GLY A 70 0.10 0.44 10.91
CA GLY A 70 0.98 -0.36 10.06
C GLY A 70 2.31 0.32 9.76
N VAL A 71 2.29 1.63 9.44
CA VAL A 71 3.49 2.44 9.25
C VAL A 71 4.23 2.64 10.57
N GLY A 72 3.50 2.92 11.65
CA GLY A 72 4.09 3.08 12.98
C GLY A 72 4.89 1.86 13.45
N VAL A 73 4.35 0.66 13.26
CA VAL A 73 5.04 -0.61 13.57
C VAL A 73 6.13 -0.90 12.55
N GLY A 74 5.78 -0.88 11.25
CA GLY A 74 6.68 -1.33 10.17
C GLY A 74 7.91 -0.45 9.97
N MET A 75 7.85 0.83 10.34
CA MET A 75 8.99 1.74 10.30
C MET A 75 9.76 1.81 11.63
N SER A 76 9.27 1.19 12.68
CA SER A 76 10.00 1.05 13.96
C SER A 76 11.15 0.05 13.81
N GLU A 77 12.27 0.28 14.53
CA GLU A 77 13.47 -0.55 14.40
C GLU A 77 13.23 -1.99 14.85
N LYS A 78 12.44 -2.20 15.91
CA LYS A 78 12.17 -3.52 16.48
C LYS A 78 10.77 -4.06 16.12
N ASN A 79 10.01 -3.39 15.25
CA ASN A 79 8.65 -3.77 14.85
C ASN A 79 7.73 -4.07 16.05
N ASP A 80 7.92 -3.38 17.18
CA ASP A 80 7.09 -3.61 18.36
C ASP A 80 5.83 -2.71 18.41
N GLY A 81 4.88 -3.10 19.26
CA GLY A 81 3.59 -2.40 19.35
C GLY A 81 3.67 -0.97 19.87
N THR A 82 4.78 -0.56 20.49
CA THR A 82 4.95 0.81 21.02
C THR A 82 4.90 1.85 19.90
N GLY A 83 5.55 1.55 18.75
CA GLY A 83 5.50 2.42 17.58
C GLY A 83 4.06 2.54 17.02
N GLY A 84 3.31 1.43 17.04
CA GLY A 84 1.90 1.41 16.62
C GLY A 84 0.99 2.22 17.55
N ILE A 85 1.17 2.09 18.88
CA ILE A 85 0.40 2.87 19.87
C ILE A 85 0.73 4.37 19.74
N ALA A 86 2.01 4.72 19.58
CA ALA A 86 2.41 6.10 19.37
C ALA A 86 1.83 6.69 18.07
N ALA A 87 1.78 5.90 17.00
CA ALA A 87 1.15 6.27 15.74
C ALA A 87 -0.37 6.44 15.87
N LEU A 88 -1.04 5.53 16.59
CA LEU A 88 -2.47 5.66 16.87
C LEU A 88 -2.77 6.92 17.70
N ALA A 89 -1.97 7.19 18.74
CA ALA A 89 -2.09 8.42 19.53
C ALA A 89 -1.91 9.67 18.65
N SER A 90 -0.90 9.66 17.76
CA SER A 90 -0.68 10.73 16.78
C SER A 90 -1.87 10.90 15.84
N TRP A 91 -2.42 9.81 15.33
CA TRP A 91 -3.62 9.83 14.48
C TRP A 91 -4.82 10.46 15.18
N LEU A 92 -5.13 10.02 16.39
CA LEU A 92 -6.25 10.56 17.18
C LEU A 92 -6.06 12.05 17.46
N MET A 93 -4.84 12.49 17.80
CA MET A 93 -4.55 13.90 18.03
C MET A 93 -4.68 14.74 16.75
N LEU A 94 -4.08 14.29 15.63
CA LEU A 94 -4.16 15.01 14.36
C LEU A 94 -5.61 15.16 13.90
N THR A 95 -6.39 14.08 13.90
CA THR A 95 -7.79 14.11 13.43
C THR A 95 -8.72 14.90 14.36
N THR A 96 -8.43 14.92 15.64
CA THR A 96 -9.20 15.73 16.62
C THR A 96 -8.87 17.21 16.51
N LEU A 97 -7.56 17.56 16.52
CA LEU A 97 -7.10 18.96 16.45
C LEU A 97 -7.33 19.61 15.08
N LEU A 98 -7.48 18.80 14.03
CA LEU A 98 -7.78 19.25 12.67
C LEU A 98 -9.22 18.91 12.26
N SER A 99 -10.09 18.50 13.20
CA SER A 99 -11.51 18.32 12.89
C SER A 99 -12.16 19.67 12.54
N THR A 100 -13.10 19.65 11.60
CA THR A 100 -13.81 20.87 11.16
C THR A 100 -14.37 21.64 12.35
N GLY A 101 -15.04 20.97 13.29
CA GLY A 101 -15.63 21.62 14.47
C GLY A 101 -14.60 22.36 15.33
N PHE A 102 -13.43 21.76 15.56
CA PHE A 102 -12.37 22.42 16.33
C PHE A 102 -11.70 23.56 15.56
N VAL A 103 -11.37 23.32 14.29
CA VAL A 103 -10.66 24.31 13.44
C VAL A 103 -11.52 25.56 13.21
N THR A 104 -12.81 25.42 12.95
CA THR A 104 -13.71 26.57 12.79
C THR A 104 -13.93 27.34 14.09
N THR A 105 -13.76 26.68 15.25
CA THR A 105 -13.82 27.35 16.56
C THR A 105 -12.59 28.24 16.80
N ILE A 106 -11.38 27.76 16.46
CA ILE A 106 -10.13 28.52 16.66
C ILE A 106 -9.85 29.52 15.53
N MET A 107 -10.36 29.25 14.32
CA MET A 107 -10.22 30.08 13.14
C MET A 107 -11.55 30.21 12.40
N PRO A 108 -12.47 31.11 12.84
CA PRO A 108 -13.80 31.24 12.25
C PRO A 108 -13.81 31.54 10.76
N SER A 109 -12.76 32.20 10.23
CA SER A 109 -12.60 32.48 8.79
C SER A 109 -12.56 31.23 7.91
N ILE A 110 -12.26 30.06 8.48
CA ILE A 110 -12.28 28.78 7.73
C ILE A 110 -13.73 28.37 7.44
N ALA A 111 -14.67 28.68 8.32
CA ALA A 111 -16.09 28.38 8.10
C ALA A 111 -16.68 29.14 6.90
N GLU A 112 -16.09 30.28 6.52
CA GLU A 112 -16.52 31.11 5.38
C GLU A 112 -15.98 30.57 4.03
N ASP A 113 -14.99 29.66 4.08
CA ASP A 113 -14.37 29.06 2.90
C ASP A 113 -14.79 27.60 2.75
N ALA A 114 -15.68 27.32 1.82
CA ALA A 114 -16.23 25.99 1.59
C ALA A 114 -15.13 24.93 1.28
N THR A 115 -14.10 25.30 0.51
CA THR A 115 -13.01 24.39 0.14
C THR A 115 -12.14 24.05 1.36
N LYS A 116 -11.84 25.02 2.22
CA LYS A 116 -11.09 24.77 3.46
C LYS A 116 -11.91 23.94 4.44
N THR A 117 -13.19 24.25 4.60
CA THR A 117 -14.11 23.46 5.44
C THR A 117 -14.16 22.02 4.96
N LEU A 118 -14.28 21.80 3.64
CA LEU A 118 -14.28 20.47 3.04
C LEU A 118 -12.94 19.74 3.26
N ALA A 119 -11.80 20.44 3.16
CA ALA A 119 -10.49 19.87 3.44
C ALA A 119 -10.43 19.27 4.86
N PHE A 120 -10.92 19.98 5.86
CA PHE A 120 -10.94 19.48 7.24
C PHE A 120 -12.02 18.43 7.49
N ASN A 121 -13.13 18.42 6.76
CA ASN A 121 -14.08 17.31 6.77
C ASN A 121 -13.47 16.00 6.25
N LYS A 122 -12.48 16.08 5.36
CA LYS A 122 -11.76 14.94 4.77
C LYS A 122 -10.38 14.69 5.43
N ILE A 123 -10.18 15.17 6.66
CA ILE A 123 -8.89 14.99 7.38
C ILE A 123 -8.61 13.54 7.74
N ALA A 124 -9.64 12.74 7.99
CA ALA A 124 -9.51 11.31 8.30
C ALA A 124 -9.25 10.48 7.03
N ASN A 125 -8.04 10.60 6.48
CA ASN A 125 -7.65 9.94 5.24
C ASN A 125 -6.28 9.22 5.39
N PRO A 126 -5.95 8.27 4.49
CA PRO A 126 -4.71 7.50 4.57
C PRO A 126 -3.42 8.33 4.53
N PHE A 127 -3.40 9.49 3.85
CA PHE A 127 -2.23 10.38 3.85
C PHE A 127 -1.91 10.89 5.27
N ILE A 128 -2.92 11.37 6.00
CA ILE A 128 -2.76 11.76 7.41
C ILE A 128 -2.43 10.55 8.28
N GLY A 129 -2.98 9.37 7.98
CA GLY A 129 -2.61 8.11 8.62
C GLY A 129 -1.13 7.78 8.46
N ILE A 130 -0.59 7.93 7.26
CA ILE A 130 0.85 7.73 6.99
C ILE A 130 1.69 8.74 7.78
N ILE A 131 1.31 10.02 7.82
CA ILE A 131 2.01 11.04 8.62
C ILE A 131 2.03 10.65 10.09
N ALA A 132 0.89 10.25 10.65
CA ALA A 132 0.78 9.79 12.04
C ALA A 132 1.69 8.57 12.30
N GLY A 133 1.73 7.62 11.38
CA GLY A 133 2.61 6.46 11.43
C GLY A 133 4.09 6.84 11.42
N ILE A 134 4.48 7.78 10.57
CA ILE A 134 5.85 8.32 10.52
C ILE A 134 6.21 9.01 11.84
N ILE A 135 5.33 9.86 12.40
CA ILE A 135 5.56 10.49 13.70
C ILE A 135 5.78 9.43 14.77
N GLY A 136 4.88 8.44 14.87
CA GLY A 136 4.97 7.38 15.87
C GLY A 136 6.28 6.60 15.77
N SER A 137 6.64 6.15 14.58
CA SER A 137 7.87 5.38 14.33
C SER A 137 9.15 6.20 14.55
N MET A 138 9.19 7.46 14.14
CA MET A 138 10.33 8.35 14.37
C MET A 138 10.53 8.62 15.86
N CYS A 139 9.45 8.89 16.59
CA CYS A 139 9.49 9.06 18.04
C CYS A 139 9.95 7.75 18.73
N TYR A 140 9.46 6.61 18.29
CA TYR A 140 9.91 5.31 18.78
C TYR A 140 11.42 5.12 18.59
N ASN A 141 11.90 5.26 17.36
CA ASN A 141 13.29 5.02 17.02
C ASN A 141 14.26 5.93 17.81
N LYS A 142 13.83 7.17 18.11
CA LYS A 142 14.66 8.15 18.80
C LYS A 142 14.57 8.08 20.32
N PHE A 143 13.41 7.75 20.89
CA PHE A 143 13.13 7.93 22.32
C PHE A 143 12.89 6.63 23.10
N LYS A 144 12.87 5.45 22.46
CA LYS A 144 12.63 4.16 23.11
C LYS A 144 13.60 3.81 24.25
N ASP A 145 14.80 4.36 24.21
CA ASP A 145 15.85 4.09 25.18
C ASP A 145 16.15 5.30 26.08
N THR A 146 15.30 6.35 26.07
CA THR A 146 15.47 7.58 26.83
C THR A 146 15.36 7.32 28.33
N LYS A 147 16.39 7.70 29.08
CA LYS A 147 16.38 7.70 30.55
C LYS A 147 15.99 9.08 31.05
N LEU A 148 14.93 9.13 31.84
CA LEU A 148 14.48 10.35 32.52
C LEU A 148 14.98 10.37 33.96
N PRO A 149 15.05 11.53 34.62
CA PRO A 149 15.36 11.65 36.03
C PRO A 149 14.50 10.76 36.92
N ASP A 150 14.99 10.37 38.11
CA ASP A 150 14.36 9.37 38.99
C ASP A 150 12.89 9.68 39.30
N TRP A 151 12.54 10.94 39.49
CA TRP A 151 11.15 11.37 39.75
C TRP A 151 10.20 11.23 38.54
N LEU A 152 10.75 11.06 37.34
CA LEU A 152 10.02 10.76 36.09
C LEU A 152 10.35 9.36 35.53
N SER A 153 11.05 8.53 36.29
CA SER A 153 11.56 7.23 35.83
C SER A 153 10.46 6.30 35.31
N PHE A 154 9.23 6.42 35.84
CA PHE A 154 8.07 5.69 35.33
C PHE A 154 7.82 5.92 33.83
N PHE A 155 8.10 7.12 33.33
CA PHE A 155 7.92 7.49 31.93
C PHE A 155 9.17 7.21 31.06
N SER A 156 10.21 6.64 31.61
CA SER A 156 11.45 6.30 30.86
C SER A 156 11.23 5.20 29.82
N GLY A 157 12.14 5.14 28.85
CA GLY A 157 12.17 4.13 27.81
C GLY A 157 10.96 4.20 26.87
N LYS A 158 10.39 3.06 26.53
CA LYS A 158 9.27 2.95 25.60
C LYS A 158 8.02 3.76 25.99
N ARG A 159 7.82 4.01 27.29
CA ARG A 159 6.68 4.81 27.79
C ARG A 159 6.81 6.29 27.39
N CYS A 160 8.03 6.81 27.27
CA CYS A 160 8.28 8.17 26.81
C CYS A 160 7.81 8.39 25.35
N VAL A 161 7.83 7.36 24.54
CA VAL A 161 7.56 7.45 23.09
C VAL A 161 6.20 8.05 22.78
N ALA A 162 5.15 7.55 23.41
CA ALA A 162 3.78 8.05 23.15
C ALA A 162 3.59 9.49 23.62
N ILE A 163 4.25 9.89 24.72
CA ILE A 163 4.20 11.26 25.23
C ILE A 163 4.86 12.21 24.25
N VAL A 164 6.07 11.87 23.78
CA VAL A 164 6.80 12.68 22.79
C VAL A 164 6.04 12.72 21.46
N ALA A 165 5.49 11.60 21.01
CA ALA A 165 4.65 11.56 19.82
C ALA A 165 3.44 12.48 19.93
N GLY A 166 2.82 12.58 21.12
CA GLY A 166 1.75 13.54 21.40
C GLY A 166 2.21 14.98 21.21
N VAL A 167 3.34 15.37 21.79
CA VAL A 167 3.88 16.74 21.64
C VAL A 167 4.21 17.03 20.17
N VAL A 168 4.87 16.10 19.47
CA VAL A 168 5.17 16.25 18.04
C VAL A 168 3.89 16.37 17.22
N SER A 169 2.83 15.65 17.58
CA SER A 169 1.54 15.71 16.89
C SER A 169 0.84 17.06 17.06
N ILE A 170 0.96 17.72 18.23
CA ILE A 170 0.48 19.09 18.41
C ILE A 170 1.20 20.04 17.45
N LEU A 171 2.52 19.96 17.38
CA LEU A 171 3.31 20.79 16.46
C LEU A 171 2.96 20.49 14.99
N ALA A 172 2.82 19.21 14.65
CA ALA A 172 2.41 18.78 13.32
C ALA A 172 1.00 19.28 12.96
N SER A 173 0.06 19.29 13.92
CA SER A 173 -1.30 19.85 13.73
C SER A 173 -1.25 21.33 13.38
N VAL A 174 -0.40 22.10 14.04
CA VAL A 174 -0.22 23.54 13.72
C VAL A 174 0.29 23.72 12.30
N VAL A 175 1.26 22.91 11.86
CA VAL A 175 1.76 22.97 10.48
C VAL A 175 0.66 22.55 9.49
N LEU A 176 -0.03 21.43 9.75
CA LEU A 176 -1.07 20.90 8.87
C LEU A 176 -2.31 21.81 8.83
N LEU A 177 -2.58 22.61 9.84
CA LEU A 177 -3.66 23.60 9.83
C LEU A 177 -3.55 24.56 8.62
N PHE A 178 -2.34 24.89 8.21
CA PHE A 178 -2.07 25.77 7.08
C PHE A 178 -1.73 25.01 5.79
N VAL A 179 -1.00 23.90 5.90
CA VAL A 179 -0.50 23.16 4.74
C VAL A 179 -1.57 22.26 4.13
N TRP A 180 -2.41 21.59 4.97
CA TRP A 180 -3.41 20.66 4.48
C TRP A 180 -4.47 21.31 3.56
N PRO A 181 -5.07 22.47 3.88
CA PRO A 181 -6.02 23.13 2.98
C PRO A 181 -5.41 23.52 1.64
N LEU A 182 -4.11 23.88 1.61
CA LEU A 182 -3.41 24.19 0.36
C LEU A 182 -3.23 22.95 -0.52
N LEU A 183 -2.80 21.84 0.08
CA LEU A 183 -2.66 20.57 -0.63
C LEU A 183 -4.00 20.07 -1.15
N PHE A 184 -5.02 20.08 -0.30
CA PHE A 184 -6.35 19.61 -0.65
C PHE A 184 -6.99 20.53 -1.72
N GLY A 185 -6.92 21.85 -1.55
CA GLY A 185 -7.40 22.81 -2.54
C GLY A 185 -6.70 22.68 -3.89
N GLY A 186 -5.39 22.40 -3.88
CA GLY A 186 -4.64 22.08 -5.11
C GLY A 186 -5.14 20.82 -5.81
N LEU A 187 -5.49 19.77 -5.05
CA LEU A 187 -6.08 18.55 -5.62
C LEU A 187 -7.48 18.79 -6.18
N VAL A 188 -8.30 19.60 -5.50
CA VAL A 188 -9.63 19.98 -5.97
C VAL A 188 -9.52 20.79 -7.28
N ALA A 189 -8.69 21.82 -7.30
CA ALA A 189 -8.47 22.64 -8.51
C ALA A 189 -7.93 21.81 -9.69
N LEU A 190 -7.03 20.86 -9.41
CA LEU A 190 -6.55 19.91 -10.41
C LEU A 190 -7.71 19.03 -10.92
N GLY A 191 -8.56 18.54 -10.02
CA GLY A 191 -9.73 17.73 -10.36
C GLY A 191 -10.69 18.50 -11.27
N GLU A 192 -11.05 19.72 -10.92
CA GLU A 192 -11.93 20.60 -11.73
C GLU A 192 -11.34 20.87 -13.12
N ALA A 193 -10.03 21.14 -13.20
CA ALA A 193 -9.35 21.33 -14.48
C ALA A 193 -9.36 20.06 -15.35
N ILE A 194 -9.23 18.88 -14.74
CA ILE A 194 -9.23 17.59 -15.45
C ILE A 194 -10.63 17.22 -15.97
N VAL A 195 -11.68 17.50 -15.20
CA VAL A 195 -13.08 17.19 -15.58
C VAL A 195 -13.45 17.85 -16.90
N GLY A 196 -13.03 19.08 -17.13
CA GLY A 196 -13.28 19.80 -18.38
C GLY A 196 -12.59 19.22 -19.63
N LEU A 197 -11.69 18.22 -19.47
CA LEU A 197 -10.94 17.59 -20.57
C LEU A 197 -11.56 16.27 -21.05
N ASP A 198 -12.70 15.85 -20.52
CA ASP A 198 -13.45 14.65 -20.90
C ASP A 198 -12.56 13.38 -20.97
N VAL A 199 -12.45 12.72 -22.13
CA VAL A 199 -11.66 11.51 -22.36
C VAL A 199 -10.19 11.69 -21.95
N VAL A 200 -9.60 12.81 -22.31
CA VAL A 200 -8.20 13.11 -21.95
C VAL A 200 -8.06 13.32 -20.45
N GLY A 201 -9.05 13.97 -19.85
CA GLY A 201 -9.10 14.15 -18.39
C GLY A 201 -9.13 12.83 -17.63
N ALA A 202 -9.95 11.87 -18.06
CA ALA A 202 -9.98 10.54 -17.46
C ALA A 202 -8.60 9.83 -17.53
N GLY A 203 -7.88 9.99 -18.65
CA GLY A 203 -6.54 9.44 -18.80
C GLY A 203 -5.50 10.12 -17.90
N ILE A 204 -5.55 11.47 -17.80
CA ILE A 204 -4.69 12.23 -16.88
C ILE A 204 -4.96 11.83 -15.43
N TYR A 205 -6.22 11.72 -15.05
CA TYR A 205 -6.60 11.22 -13.72
C TYR A 205 -5.99 9.84 -13.44
N ALA A 206 -6.17 8.87 -14.34
CA ALA A 206 -5.65 7.52 -14.15
C ALA A 206 -4.11 7.49 -14.07
N PHE A 207 -3.42 8.28 -14.87
CA PHE A 207 -1.96 8.46 -14.80
C PHE A 207 -1.52 9.00 -13.44
N LEU A 208 -2.12 10.11 -12.99
CA LEU A 208 -1.79 10.76 -11.72
C LEU A 208 -2.16 9.87 -10.53
N ASN A 209 -3.28 9.17 -10.61
CA ASN A 209 -3.69 8.22 -9.59
C ASN A 209 -2.58 7.18 -9.34
N ARG A 210 -2.06 6.55 -10.39
CA ARG A 210 -0.94 5.59 -10.25
C ARG A 210 0.32 6.27 -9.74
N LEU A 211 0.67 7.44 -10.25
CA LEU A 211 1.89 8.16 -9.87
C LEU A 211 1.89 8.56 -8.38
N LEU A 212 0.73 8.80 -7.79
CA LEU A 212 0.57 9.22 -6.40
C LEU A 212 0.49 8.07 -5.38
N ILE A 213 0.42 6.80 -5.81
CA ILE A 213 0.37 5.64 -4.90
C ILE A 213 1.53 5.62 -3.90
N PRO A 214 2.81 5.90 -4.27
CA PRO A 214 3.91 5.87 -3.31
C PRO A 214 3.74 6.82 -2.12
N THR A 215 2.97 7.88 -2.29
CA THR A 215 2.72 8.90 -1.25
C THR A 215 1.40 8.69 -0.50
N GLY A 216 0.53 7.81 -0.99
CA GLY A 216 -0.84 7.65 -0.48
C GLY A 216 -1.81 8.78 -0.88
N LEU A 217 -1.34 9.80 -1.63
CA LEU A 217 -2.17 10.93 -2.07
C LEU A 217 -3.19 10.53 -3.15
N HIS A 218 -3.02 9.37 -3.80
CA HIS A 218 -4.03 8.84 -4.72
C HIS A 218 -5.40 8.66 -4.05
N HIS A 219 -5.46 8.35 -2.76
CA HIS A 219 -6.72 8.29 -2.02
C HIS A 219 -7.40 9.67 -1.89
N ALA A 220 -6.62 10.73 -1.71
CA ALA A 220 -7.14 12.08 -1.70
C ALA A 220 -7.66 12.48 -3.10
N LEU A 221 -6.93 12.11 -4.16
CA LEU A 221 -7.36 12.31 -5.54
C LEU A 221 -8.63 11.50 -5.86
N ASN A 222 -8.75 10.26 -5.37
CA ASN A 222 -9.96 9.43 -5.53
C ASN A 222 -11.20 10.07 -4.88
N ASN A 223 -11.02 10.74 -3.74
CA ASN A 223 -12.11 11.48 -3.10
C ASN A 223 -12.67 12.57 -4.02
N VAL A 224 -11.84 13.18 -4.87
CA VAL A 224 -12.26 14.22 -5.81
C VAL A 224 -13.15 13.64 -6.91
N PHE A 225 -12.82 12.45 -7.46
CA PHE A 225 -13.51 11.91 -8.64
C PHE A 225 -14.58 10.85 -8.30
N TRP A 226 -14.33 9.99 -7.32
CA TRP A 226 -15.25 8.88 -7.02
C TRP A 226 -16.26 9.20 -5.93
N PHE A 227 -15.88 10.11 -5.02
CA PHE A 227 -16.73 10.55 -3.91
C PHE A 227 -17.03 12.03 -4.07
N ASP A 228 -18.18 12.46 -3.68
CA ASP A 228 -18.79 13.77 -3.98
C ASP A 228 -18.01 15.01 -3.46
N THR A 229 -16.70 15.11 -3.73
CA THR A 229 -15.87 16.23 -3.28
C THR A 229 -16.04 17.48 -4.16
N ILE A 230 -16.24 17.31 -5.47
CA ILE A 230 -16.46 18.39 -6.46
C ILE A 230 -17.81 18.23 -7.18
N GLY A 231 -18.76 17.52 -6.59
CA GLY A 231 -20.07 17.28 -7.17
C GLY A 231 -20.08 16.19 -8.26
N LEU A 232 -19.01 15.36 -8.37
CA LEU A 232 -18.98 14.25 -9.32
C LEU A 232 -19.57 12.96 -8.72
N GLY A 233 -18.96 12.44 -7.66
CA GLY A 233 -19.43 11.21 -7.02
C GLY A 233 -19.59 10.01 -7.98
N ASP A 234 -18.69 9.85 -8.96
CA ASP A 234 -18.84 8.90 -10.08
C ASP A 234 -19.12 7.47 -9.60
N LEU A 235 -18.47 7.02 -8.52
CA LEU A 235 -18.73 5.71 -7.91
C LEU A 235 -20.14 5.65 -7.29
N GLN A 236 -20.52 6.68 -6.53
CA GLN A 236 -21.78 6.67 -5.80
C GLN A 236 -22.99 6.68 -6.75
N HIS A 237 -22.98 7.56 -7.77
CA HIS A 237 -24.02 7.64 -8.79
C HIS A 237 -24.13 6.34 -9.60
N PHE A 238 -22.98 5.72 -9.96
CA PHE A 238 -22.95 4.46 -10.69
C PHE A 238 -23.67 3.33 -9.92
N TRP A 239 -23.35 3.20 -8.62
CA TRP A 239 -23.92 2.14 -7.76
C TRP A 239 -25.34 2.45 -7.28
N LYS A 240 -25.79 3.70 -7.29
CA LYS A 240 -27.19 4.06 -7.07
C LYS A 240 -28.11 3.64 -8.21
N GLY A 241 -27.55 3.20 -9.34
CA GLY A 241 -28.31 2.79 -10.51
C GLY A 241 -28.71 3.97 -11.42
N GLU A 242 -28.07 5.10 -11.28
CA GLU A 242 -28.20 6.25 -12.16
C GLU A 242 -27.52 6.00 -13.51
N THR A 243 -27.78 6.85 -14.50
CA THR A 243 -27.21 6.78 -15.84
C THR A 243 -26.53 8.10 -16.20
N SER A 244 -25.85 8.16 -17.35
CA SER A 244 -25.29 9.41 -17.85
C SER A 244 -26.35 10.47 -18.23
N ALA A 245 -27.63 10.13 -18.24
CA ALA A 245 -28.71 11.10 -18.42
C ALA A 245 -29.04 11.87 -17.13
N ASP A 246 -28.66 11.32 -15.97
CA ASP A 246 -28.97 11.86 -14.65
C ASP A 246 -27.85 12.78 -14.13
N VAL A 247 -26.69 12.82 -14.81
CA VAL A 247 -25.49 13.56 -14.42
C VAL A 247 -24.93 14.37 -15.60
N SER A 248 -24.02 15.33 -15.33
CA SER A 248 -23.44 16.19 -16.37
C SER A 248 -22.18 15.63 -17.05
N TRP A 249 -21.77 14.39 -16.72
CA TRP A 249 -20.61 13.70 -17.29
C TRP A 249 -20.98 12.28 -17.73
N SER A 250 -20.06 11.60 -18.42
CA SER A 250 -20.27 10.19 -18.80
C SER A 250 -20.00 9.28 -17.61
N LEU A 251 -21.05 8.85 -16.95
CA LEU A 251 -21.01 8.08 -15.70
C LEU A 251 -20.16 6.81 -15.84
N GLY A 252 -19.27 6.60 -14.88
CA GLY A 252 -18.31 5.49 -14.86
C GLY A 252 -17.01 5.77 -15.63
N MET A 253 -16.84 6.96 -16.25
CA MET A 253 -15.64 7.25 -17.03
C MET A 253 -14.34 7.30 -16.20
N TYR A 254 -14.43 7.63 -14.92
CA TYR A 254 -13.29 7.67 -14.01
C TYR A 254 -13.01 6.32 -13.33
N MET A 255 -13.76 5.27 -13.64
CA MET A 255 -13.59 3.92 -13.11
C MET A 255 -13.22 2.91 -14.18
N SER A 256 -13.87 2.99 -15.34
CA SER A 256 -13.87 1.92 -16.36
C SER A 256 -12.49 1.57 -16.91
N GLY A 257 -11.60 2.55 -17.05
CA GLY A 257 -10.28 2.38 -17.64
C GLY A 257 -9.29 1.62 -16.76
N PHE A 258 -9.59 1.46 -15.49
CA PHE A 258 -8.75 0.67 -14.57
C PHE A 258 -8.90 -0.84 -14.81
N PHE A 259 -10.06 -1.33 -15.23
CA PHE A 259 -10.32 -2.76 -15.44
C PHE A 259 -9.35 -3.44 -16.43
N PRO A 260 -9.14 -2.93 -17.66
CA PRO A 260 -8.19 -3.54 -18.59
C PRO A 260 -6.77 -3.62 -18.02
N CYS A 261 -6.36 -2.58 -17.28
CA CYS A 261 -5.01 -2.48 -16.73
C CYS A 261 -4.82 -3.40 -15.51
N MET A 262 -5.75 -3.36 -14.54
CA MET A 262 -5.63 -4.12 -13.30
C MET A 262 -5.83 -5.61 -13.51
N MET A 263 -6.85 -5.98 -14.32
CA MET A 263 -7.13 -7.39 -14.57
C MET A 263 -6.15 -8.04 -15.53
N PHE A 264 -5.67 -7.34 -16.54
CA PHE A 264 -4.89 -7.94 -17.61
C PHE A 264 -3.49 -7.32 -17.76
N GLY A 265 -3.36 -5.99 -17.68
CA GLY A 265 -2.09 -5.30 -17.81
C GLY A 265 -1.08 -5.74 -16.74
N ILE A 266 -1.49 -5.80 -15.47
CA ILE A 266 -0.63 -6.27 -14.38
C ILE A 266 -0.17 -7.72 -14.55
N PRO A 267 -1.02 -8.71 -14.86
CA PRO A 267 -0.57 -10.04 -15.21
C PRO A 267 0.44 -10.08 -16.37
N GLY A 268 0.26 -9.24 -17.39
CA GLY A 268 1.22 -9.10 -18.49
C GLY A 268 2.58 -8.57 -18.02
N ALA A 269 2.58 -7.50 -17.22
CA ALA A 269 3.79 -6.93 -16.63
C ALA A 269 4.50 -7.92 -15.68
N ALA A 270 3.74 -8.65 -14.86
CA ALA A 270 4.25 -9.68 -13.96
C ALA A 270 4.95 -10.79 -14.74
N LEU A 271 4.35 -11.27 -15.84
CA LEU A 271 4.96 -12.28 -16.71
C LEU A 271 6.26 -11.79 -17.33
N ALA A 272 6.34 -10.52 -17.75
CA ALA A 272 7.56 -9.92 -18.27
C ALA A 272 8.67 -9.88 -17.21
N MET A 273 8.35 -9.51 -15.96
CA MET A 273 9.30 -9.52 -14.86
C MET A 273 9.82 -10.93 -14.57
N VAL A 274 8.94 -11.93 -14.50
CA VAL A 274 9.31 -13.35 -14.31
C VAL A 274 10.21 -13.85 -15.43
N LYS A 275 9.91 -13.46 -16.70
CA LYS A 275 10.74 -13.84 -17.84
C LYS A 275 12.13 -13.23 -17.80
N CYS A 276 12.26 -12.04 -17.24
CA CYS A 276 13.53 -11.33 -17.08
C CYS A 276 14.30 -11.72 -15.81
N ALA A 277 13.68 -12.42 -14.86
CA ALA A 277 14.30 -12.82 -13.60
C ALA A 277 15.49 -13.78 -13.85
N LYS A 278 16.55 -13.63 -13.03
CA LYS A 278 17.70 -14.55 -13.02
C LYS A 278 17.24 -15.96 -12.65
N PRO A 279 17.78 -17.02 -13.26
CA PRO A 279 17.31 -18.40 -13.02
C PRO A 279 17.26 -18.78 -11.55
N ALA A 280 18.23 -18.38 -10.75
CA ALA A 280 18.33 -18.67 -9.31
C ALA A 280 17.20 -18.01 -8.48
N LYS A 281 16.71 -16.82 -8.90
CA LYS A 281 15.68 -16.04 -8.18
C LYS A 281 14.29 -16.20 -8.78
N LYS A 282 14.16 -16.96 -9.87
CA LYS A 282 12.91 -17.02 -10.65
C LYS A 282 11.74 -17.58 -9.83
N LYS A 283 11.97 -18.61 -9.00
CA LYS A 283 10.91 -19.17 -8.14
C LYS A 283 10.38 -18.14 -7.15
N ALA A 284 11.26 -17.40 -6.48
CA ALA A 284 10.88 -16.34 -5.54
C ALA A 284 10.15 -15.19 -6.24
N ALA A 285 10.64 -14.78 -7.42
CA ALA A 285 9.98 -13.76 -8.24
C ALA A 285 8.57 -14.20 -8.66
N ILE A 286 8.39 -15.46 -9.11
CA ILE A 286 7.07 -16.02 -9.43
C ILE A 286 6.14 -15.92 -8.21
N GLY A 287 6.57 -16.40 -7.03
CA GLY A 287 5.75 -16.36 -5.82
C GLY A 287 5.27 -14.96 -5.49
N LEU A 288 6.16 -13.96 -5.58
CA LEU A 288 5.84 -12.57 -5.27
C LEU A 288 4.89 -11.96 -6.31
N VAL A 289 5.27 -11.95 -7.60
CA VAL A 289 4.51 -11.19 -8.59
C VAL A 289 3.28 -11.93 -9.10
N ALA A 290 3.23 -13.27 -9.06
CA ALA A 290 2.05 -14.02 -9.47
C ALA A 290 0.91 -13.89 -8.45
N SER A 291 1.21 -13.97 -7.15
CA SER A 291 0.20 -13.74 -6.09
C SER A 291 -0.36 -12.32 -6.18
N ALA A 292 0.50 -11.32 -6.39
CA ALA A 292 0.08 -9.93 -6.56
C ALA A 292 -0.76 -9.74 -7.84
N ALA A 293 -0.41 -10.40 -8.95
CA ALA A 293 -1.18 -10.35 -10.20
C ALA A 293 -2.55 -11.02 -10.07
N ILE A 294 -2.65 -12.15 -9.36
CA ILE A 294 -3.93 -12.82 -9.06
C ILE A 294 -4.80 -11.91 -8.18
N CYS A 295 -4.23 -11.29 -7.15
CA CYS A 295 -4.93 -10.35 -6.29
C CYS A 295 -5.48 -9.16 -7.09
N SER A 296 -4.67 -8.58 -7.98
CA SER A 296 -5.09 -7.51 -8.88
C SER A 296 -6.20 -7.96 -9.84
N PHE A 297 -6.08 -9.15 -10.43
CA PHE A 297 -7.09 -9.67 -11.34
C PHE A 297 -8.45 -9.88 -10.66
N ILE A 298 -8.46 -10.49 -9.47
CA ILE A 298 -9.71 -10.85 -8.78
C ILE A 298 -10.34 -9.62 -8.10
N CYS A 299 -9.55 -8.88 -7.31
CA CYS A 299 -10.05 -7.84 -6.42
C CYS A 299 -9.64 -6.41 -6.84
N GLY A 300 -8.80 -6.24 -7.86
CA GLY A 300 -8.29 -4.93 -8.27
C GLY A 300 -7.25 -4.32 -7.29
N VAL A 301 -6.73 -5.09 -6.31
CA VAL A 301 -5.69 -4.59 -5.38
C VAL A 301 -4.32 -4.69 -6.04
N THR A 302 -3.73 -3.55 -6.36
CA THR A 302 -2.52 -3.45 -7.19
C THR A 302 -1.25 -3.16 -6.41
N GLU A 303 -1.38 -2.64 -5.20
CA GLU A 303 -0.26 -2.19 -4.35
C GLU A 303 0.78 -3.28 -4.08
N PRO A 304 0.41 -4.56 -3.85
CA PRO A 304 1.42 -5.61 -3.69
C PRO A 304 2.33 -5.77 -4.91
N PHE A 305 1.78 -5.58 -6.12
CA PHE A 305 2.55 -5.60 -7.35
C PHE A 305 3.39 -4.33 -7.51
N GLU A 306 2.79 -3.17 -7.28
CA GLU A 306 3.42 -1.86 -7.46
C GLU A 306 4.59 -1.66 -6.49
N PHE A 307 4.39 -1.93 -5.21
CA PHE A 307 5.44 -1.84 -4.18
C PHE A 307 6.61 -2.81 -4.44
N ALA A 308 6.37 -3.92 -5.13
CA ALA A 308 7.43 -4.87 -5.46
C ALA A 308 8.48 -4.27 -6.42
N PHE A 309 8.12 -3.29 -7.28
CA PHE A 309 9.07 -2.78 -8.27
C PHE A 309 9.24 -1.26 -8.33
N MET A 310 8.27 -0.47 -7.85
CA MET A 310 8.30 0.99 -8.06
C MET A 310 9.52 1.69 -7.44
N PHE A 311 10.02 1.19 -6.31
CA PHE A 311 11.23 1.73 -5.67
C PHE A 311 12.53 1.16 -6.24
N LEU A 312 12.45 0.01 -6.92
CA LEU A 312 13.59 -0.62 -7.59
C LEU A 312 13.82 -0.04 -8.99
N ALA A 313 12.74 0.27 -9.69
CA ALA A 313 12.75 0.77 -11.05
C ALA A 313 11.75 1.93 -11.26
N PRO A 314 12.01 3.13 -10.68
CA PRO A 314 11.05 4.25 -10.73
C PRO A 314 10.68 4.69 -12.15
N GLY A 315 11.62 4.63 -13.09
CA GLY A 315 11.35 4.93 -14.51
C GLY A 315 10.35 3.97 -15.15
N LEU A 316 10.41 2.68 -14.78
CA LEU A 316 9.44 1.69 -15.23
C LEU A 316 8.05 1.95 -14.62
N TYR A 317 8.03 2.45 -13.38
CA TYR A 317 6.78 2.83 -12.71
C TYR A 317 6.08 4.01 -13.40
N VAL A 318 6.83 5.00 -13.87
CA VAL A 318 6.26 6.10 -14.68
C VAL A 318 5.67 5.58 -15.99
N ILE A 319 6.35 4.65 -16.67
CA ILE A 319 5.83 4.00 -17.89
C ILE A 319 4.54 3.21 -17.56
N TYR A 320 4.51 2.50 -16.45
CA TYR A 320 3.33 1.79 -15.95
C TYR A 320 2.16 2.76 -15.76
N ALA A 321 2.36 3.87 -15.07
CA ALA A 321 1.35 4.89 -14.86
C ALA A 321 0.85 5.50 -16.20
N ALA A 322 1.75 5.74 -17.16
CA ALA A 322 1.39 6.25 -18.48
C ALA A 322 0.52 5.25 -19.26
N LEU A 323 0.80 3.95 -19.17
CA LEU A 323 -0.05 2.92 -19.78
C LEU A 323 -1.47 2.95 -19.20
N TYR A 324 -1.64 3.17 -17.88
CA TYR A 324 -2.96 3.34 -17.29
C TYR A 324 -3.70 4.54 -17.89
N GLY A 325 -3.03 5.68 -18.03
CA GLY A 325 -3.62 6.85 -18.67
C GLY A 325 -4.09 6.57 -20.09
N ILE A 326 -3.25 5.91 -20.91
CA ILE A 326 -3.56 5.58 -22.32
C ILE A 326 -4.75 4.61 -22.40
N PHE A 327 -4.72 3.51 -21.65
CA PHE A 327 -5.82 2.53 -21.69
C PHE A 327 -7.12 3.09 -21.12
N THR A 328 -7.05 4.02 -20.15
CA THR A 328 -8.24 4.73 -19.67
C THR A 328 -8.83 5.61 -20.78
N MET A 329 -8.02 6.40 -21.47
CA MET A 329 -8.50 7.19 -22.63
C MET A 329 -9.17 6.31 -23.68
N ILE A 330 -8.54 5.17 -24.04
CA ILE A 330 -9.10 4.23 -25.02
C ILE A 330 -10.45 3.66 -24.53
N THR A 331 -10.52 3.22 -23.27
CA THR A 331 -11.71 2.64 -22.67
C THR A 331 -12.88 3.64 -22.70
N VAL A 332 -12.60 4.89 -22.30
CA VAL A 332 -13.61 5.96 -22.24
C VAL A 332 -14.05 6.39 -23.64
N ALA A 333 -13.11 6.54 -24.58
CA ALA A 333 -13.39 6.91 -25.97
C ALA A 333 -14.24 5.87 -26.71
N LEU A 334 -14.04 4.56 -26.42
CA LEU A 334 -14.82 3.48 -26.98
C LEU A 334 -16.22 3.33 -26.34
N GLY A 335 -16.51 4.12 -25.31
CA GLY A 335 -17.78 4.08 -24.59
C GLY A 335 -17.98 2.83 -23.74
N PHE A 336 -16.88 2.20 -23.27
CA PHE A 336 -16.99 1.08 -22.34
C PHE A 336 -17.18 1.62 -20.92
N ARG A 337 -18.20 1.15 -20.22
CA ARG A 337 -18.53 1.60 -18.87
C ARG A 337 -18.71 0.41 -17.93
N ALA A 338 -17.94 0.42 -16.87
CA ALA A 338 -17.99 -0.50 -15.74
C ALA A 338 -17.69 0.27 -14.46
N GLY A 339 -18.32 -0.10 -13.37
CA GLY A 339 -18.08 0.49 -12.06
C GLY A 339 -17.46 -0.52 -11.10
N PHE A 340 -16.78 -0.03 -10.11
CA PHE A 340 -16.31 -0.85 -8.98
C PHE A 340 -16.85 -0.27 -7.68
N SER A 341 -17.10 -1.13 -6.72
CA SER A 341 -17.47 -0.75 -5.36
C SER A 341 -16.24 -0.46 -4.51
N PHE A 342 -15.15 -1.17 -4.81
CA PHE A 342 -13.87 -1.05 -4.13
C PHE A 342 -12.73 -0.79 -5.14
N SER A 343 -12.52 -1.68 -6.12
CA SER A 343 -11.46 -1.54 -7.12
C SER A 343 -11.75 -2.40 -8.37
N ALA A 344 -11.04 -2.12 -9.48
CA ALA A 344 -11.33 -2.67 -10.80
C ALA A 344 -10.82 -4.12 -10.98
N GLY A 345 -11.44 -5.07 -10.29
CA GLY A 345 -11.20 -6.50 -10.39
C GLY A 345 -12.36 -7.26 -11.06
N ALA A 346 -12.15 -8.56 -11.30
CA ALA A 346 -13.13 -9.43 -11.94
C ALA A 346 -14.45 -9.51 -11.16
N MET A 347 -14.38 -9.44 -9.83
CA MET A 347 -15.56 -9.44 -8.96
C MET A 347 -16.43 -8.21 -9.22
N ASP A 348 -15.84 -7.01 -9.18
CA ASP A 348 -16.57 -5.78 -9.43
C ASP A 348 -17.04 -5.65 -10.89
N LEU A 349 -16.26 -6.15 -11.86
CA LEU A 349 -16.72 -6.23 -13.25
C LEU A 349 -17.99 -7.04 -13.38
N LEU A 350 -18.04 -8.20 -12.72
CA LEU A 350 -19.23 -9.08 -12.72
C LEU A 350 -20.42 -8.40 -12.04
N PHE A 351 -20.23 -7.85 -10.83
CA PHE A 351 -21.30 -7.26 -10.04
C PHE A 351 -21.86 -5.99 -10.68
N SER A 352 -21.00 -5.14 -11.27
CA SER A 352 -21.44 -3.93 -11.94
C SER A 352 -22.10 -4.18 -13.31
N SER A 353 -21.98 -5.39 -13.86
CA SER A 353 -22.48 -5.70 -15.21
C SER A 353 -24.00 -5.59 -15.38
N SER A 354 -24.74 -5.70 -14.29
CA SER A 354 -26.21 -5.59 -14.26
C SER A 354 -26.71 -4.16 -13.98
N LEU A 355 -25.80 -3.20 -13.70
CA LEU A 355 -26.18 -1.83 -13.37
C LEU A 355 -26.55 -1.03 -14.63
N PRO A 356 -27.51 -0.06 -14.54
CA PRO A 356 -27.97 0.72 -15.69
C PRO A 356 -26.89 1.49 -16.42
N ALA A 357 -25.88 2.01 -15.69
CA ALA A 357 -24.75 2.75 -16.27
C ALA A 357 -23.73 1.85 -16.97
N ALA A 358 -23.79 0.52 -16.80
CA ALA A 358 -22.86 -0.40 -17.46
C ALA A 358 -23.13 -0.40 -18.98
N ALA A 359 -22.09 -0.12 -19.76
CA ALA A 359 -22.21 -0.07 -21.20
C ALA A 359 -21.05 -0.82 -21.86
N ARG A 360 -21.39 -1.72 -22.79
CA ARG A 360 -20.41 -2.52 -23.55
C ARG A 360 -19.38 -3.21 -22.66
N ILE A 361 -19.74 -3.56 -21.45
CA ILE A 361 -18.87 -3.99 -20.37
C ILE A 361 -17.98 -5.19 -20.75
N TRP A 362 -18.53 -6.15 -21.50
CA TRP A 362 -17.79 -7.36 -21.91
C TRP A 362 -16.71 -7.09 -22.96
N LEU A 363 -16.74 -5.94 -23.64
CA LEU A 363 -15.67 -5.50 -24.54
C LEU A 363 -14.42 -4.99 -23.79
N ILE A 364 -14.52 -4.81 -22.47
CA ILE A 364 -13.36 -4.61 -21.60
C ILE A 364 -12.44 -5.83 -21.62
N ILE A 365 -12.96 -7.06 -21.82
CA ILE A 365 -12.15 -8.28 -21.87
C ILE A 365 -11.19 -8.29 -23.07
N PRO A 366 -11.63 -8.15 -24.35
CA PRO A 366 -10.70 -8.08 -25.46
C PRO A 366 -9.75 -6.88 -25.39
N LEU A 367 -10.18 -5.73 -24.88
CA LEU A 367 -9.29 -4.59 -24.61
C LEU A 367 -8.27 -4.94 -23.51
N GLY A 368 -8.66 -5.70 -22.49
CA GLY A 368 -7.77 -6.22 -21.46
C GLY A 368 -6.72 -7.17 -22.02
N ILE A 369 -7.09 -8.06 -22.94
CA ILE A 369 -6.12 -8.92 -23.65
C ILE A 369 -5.10 -8.07 -24.41
N ALA A 370 -5.53 -7.01 -25.07
CA ALA A 370 -4.61 -6.05 -25.71
C ALA A 370 -3.72 -5.36 -24.66
N ALA A 371 -4.27 -4.96 -23.51
CA ALA A 371 -3.49 -4.42 -22.41
C ALA A 371 -2.44 -5.41 -21.89
N PHE A 372 -2.79 -6.68 -21.70
CA PHE A 372 -1.85 -7.73 -21.31
C PHE A 372 -0.64 -7.78 -22.28
N VAL A 373 -0.92 -7.81 -23.58
CA VAL A 373 0.12 -7.87 -24.62
C VAL A 373 1.00 -6.63 -24.58
N VAL A 374 0.41 -5.43 -24.51
CA VAL A 374 1.16 -4.16 -24.50
C VAL A 374 2.01 -4.07 -23.23
N PHE A 375 1.44 -4.30 -22.05
CA PHE A 375 2.19 -4.28 -20.79
C PHE A 375 3.32 -5.30 -20.79
N TYR A 376 3.09 -6.51 -21.28
CA TYR A 376 4.11 -7.54 -21.37
C TYR A 376 5.29 -7.10 -22.24
N PHE A 377 5.04 -6.62 -23.46
CA PHE A 377 6.13 -6.24 -24.36
C PHE A 377 6.84 -4.95 -23.94
N VAL A 378 6.09 -3.95 -23.45
CA VAL A 378 6.68 -2.70 -22.95
C VAL A 378 7.56 -2.96 -21.74
N PHE A 379 7.11 -3.75 -20.78
CA PHE A 379 7.92 -4.13 -19.62
C PHE A 379 9.12 -4.97 -20.01
N LEU A 380 8.94 -5.97 -20.87
CA LEU A 380 10.03 -6.82 -21.37
C LEU A 380 11.11 -5.99 -22.06
N PHE A 381 10.70 -5.06 -22.92
CA PHE A 381 11.61 -4.16 -23.63
C PHE A 381 12.32 -3.21 -22.66
N ALA A 382 11.59 -2.53 -21.79
CA ALA A 382 12.16 -1.57 -20.85
C ALA A 382 13.15 -2.24 -19.89
N ILE A 383 12.77 -3.37 -19.29
CA ILE A 383 13.63 -4.12 -18.36
C ILE A 383 14.94 -4.55 -19.04
N LYS A 384 14.87 -5.05 -20.27
CA LYS A 384 16.07 -5.49 -21.01
C LYS A 384 16.90 -4.33 -21.53
N LYS A 385 16.26 -3.30 -22.09
CA LYS A 385 16.93 -2.16 -22.72
C LYS A 385 17.74 -1.35 -21.71
N TRP A 386 17.19 -1.13 -20.52
CA TRP A 386 17.80 -0.29 -19.48
C TRP A 386 18.34 -1.09 -18.29
N ASP A 387 18.44 -2.40 -18.41
CA ASP A 387 18.90 -3.33 -17.35
C ASP A 387 18.25 -3.02 -15.98
N LEU A 388 16.92 -2.80 -15.98
CA LEU A 388 16.21 -2.38 -14.78
C LEU A 388 16.17 -3.50 -13.73
N LYS A 389 16.37 -3.12 -12.47
CA LYS A 389 16.33 -4.04 -11.34
C LYS A 389 14.87 -4.22 -10.89
N THR A 390 14.24 -5.28 -11.39
CA THR A 390 12.89 -5.71 -11.00
C THR A 390 12.99 -6.96 -10.11
N PRO A 391 11.89 -7.43 -9.48
CA PRO A 391 11.92 -8.65 -8.70
C PRO A 391 12.59 -9.82 -9.42
N GLY A 392 13.59 -10.41 -8.78
CA GLY A 392 14.42 -11.47 -9.32
C GLY A 392 15.60 -11.01 -10.22
N ARG A 393 15.83 -9.67 -10.34
CA ARG A 393 16.98 -9.09 -11.07
C ARG A 393 17.91 -8.25 -10.19
N GLU A 394 17.72 -8.30 -8.89
CA GLU A 394 18.57 -7.58 -7.93
C GLU A 394 20.05 -8.05 -8.07
N ASP A 395 21.02 -7.14 -7.78
CA ASP A 395 22.46 -7.34 -7.98
C ASP A 395 23.11 -8.21 -6.89
N ASP A 396 22.43 -9.20 -6.38
CA ASP A 396 22.99 -10.08 -5.37
C ASP A 396 23.76 -11.25 -5.98
N ASP A 397 24.86 -11.66 -5.32
CA ASP A 397 25.74 -12.74 -5.80
C ASP A 397 24.98 -14.05 -6.00
N VAL A 398 24.90 -14.47 -7.24
CA VAL A 398 24.13 -15.63 -7.75
C VAL A 398 24.69 -16.96 -7.28
N GLU A 399 25.96 -17.03 -6.85
CA GLU A 399 26.61 -18.29 -6.46
C GLU A 399 26.07 -18.88 -5.16
N ALA A 400 25.55 -18.04 -4.24
CA ALA A 400 25.03 -18.50 -2.96
C ALA A 400 23.60 -19.08 -3.04
N GLU A 401 22.82 -18.79 -4.10
CA GLU A 401 21.40 -19.14 -4.18
C GLU A 401 21.11 -20.50 -4.84
N LYS A 402 22.11 -21.23 -5.32
CA LYS A 402 21.90 -22.49 -6.06
C LYS A 402 21.40 -23.69 -5.24
N LYS A 403 21.34 -23.58 -3.91
CA LYS A 403 20.76 -24.61 -3.02
C LYS A 403 20.04 -23.95 -1.86
N ILE A 404 18.79 -23.53 -2.06
CA ILE A 404 17.96 -22.98 -0.99
C ILE A 404 16.90 -24.00 -0.59
N GLU A 405 17.31 -25.06 0.08
CA GLU A 405 16.48 -25.82 1.01
C GLU A 405 17.29 -25.97 2.30
N LEU A 406 16.75 -25.40 3.40
CA LEU A 406 17.29 -25.69 4.73
C LEU A 406 17.29 -27.20 4.92
N ALA A 407 18.40 -27.74 5.41
CA ALA A 407 18.59 -29.19 5.56
C ALA A 407 17.59 -29.82 6.56
N ASN A 408 17.01 -28.99 7.44
CA ASN A 408 15.96 -29.39 8.38
C ASN A 408 15.06 -28.16 8.72
N ASP A 409 13.97 -28.40 9.43
CA ASP A 409 13.01 -27.36 9.88
C ASP A 409 13.24 -26.95 11.36
N ASP A 410 14.42 -27.27 11.95
CA ASP A 410 14.77 -26.80 13.29
C ASP A 410 15.31 -25.37 13.23
N PHE A 411 14.38 -24.43 13.15
CA PHE A 411 14.70 -22.99 13.04
C PHE A 411 15.41 -22.44 14.27
N ALA A 412 15.23 -23.04 15.44
CA ALA A 412 15.90 -22.65 16.67
C ALA A 412 17.38 -23.02 16.65
N ALA A 413 17.72 -24.25 16.24
CA ALA A 413 19.11 -24.68 16.07
C ALA A 413 19.84 -23.88 14.98
N ILE A 414 19.17 -23.61 13.85
CA ILE A 414 19.70 -22.77 12.77
C ILE A 414 20.00 -21.37 13.27
N ALA A 415 19.06 -20.74 13.99
CA ALA A 415 19.23 -19.41 14.56
C ALA A 415 20.37 -19.35 15.59
N ALA A 416 20.49 -20.37 16.46
CA ALA A 416 21.58 -20.47 17.44
C ALA A 416 22.96 -20.56 16.78
N THR A 417 23.11 -21.40 15.75
CA THR A 417 24.35 -21.52 14.98
C THR A 417 24.71 -20.23 14.24
N ILE A 418 23.72 -19.52 13.68
CA ILE A 418 23.94 -18.22 13.05
C ILE A 418 24.40 -17.20 14.11
N LEU A 419 23.77 -17.17 15.28
CA LEU A 419 24.13 -16.25 16.37
C LEU A 419 25.54 -16.49 16.88
N GLU A 420 25.94 -17.76 17.08
CA GLU A 420 27.30 -18.13 17.41
C GLU A 420 28.29 -17.65 16.36
N GLY A 421 27.99 -17.89 15.07
CA GLY A 421 28.80 -17.44 13.94
C GLY A 421 28.86 -15.92 13.78
N CYS A 422 27.91 -15.19 14.32
CA CYS A 422 27.91 -13.71 14.35
C CYS A 422 28.71 -13.12 15.54
N GLY A 423 29.32 -13.95 16.39
CA GLY A 423 30.08 -13.50 17.58
C GLY A 423 29.22 -13.34 18.83
N GLY A 424 28.03 -13.96 18.85
CA GLY A 424 27.12 -13.97 19.99
C GLY A 424 26.22 -12.74 20.11
N LYS A 425 25.34 -12.77 21.10
CA LYS A 425 24.28 -11.76 21.36
C LYS A 425 24.83 -10.34 21.48
N ASP A 426 25.96 -10.18 22.16
CA ASP A 426 26.55 -8.86 22.43
C ASP A 426 27.06 -8.15 21.18
N ASN A 427 27.36 -8.90 20.12
CA ASN A 427 27.80 -8.35 18.85
C ASN A 427 26.64 -7.94 17.93
N ILE A 428 25.40 -8.31 18.21
CA ILE A 428 24.24 -7.94 17.40
C ILE A 428 23.75 -6.56 17.80
N ALA A 429 23.67 -5.65 16.83
CA ALA A 429 23.14 -4.29 16.99
C ALA A 429 21.69 -4.17 16.52
N SER A 430 21.33 -4.81 15.39
CA SER A 430 19.94 -4.88 14.91
C SER A 430 19.68 -6.13 14.10
N ILE A 431 18.41 -6.56 14.06
CA ILE A 431 17.92 -7.72 13.35
C ILE A 431 16.80 -7.27 12.43
N ASP A 432 16.90 -7.56 11.14
CA ASP A 432 15.85 -7.39 10.14
C ASP A 432 15.89 -8.57 9.16
N ASN A 433 14.88 -8.74 8.34
CA ASN A 433 14.89 -9.71 7.25
C ASN A 433 14.19 -9.18 6.01
N CYS A 434 14.57 -9.69 4.86
CA CYS A 434 13.79 -9.59 3.64
C CYS A 434 13.18 -10.96 3.31
N ILE A 435 12.62 -11.13 2.13
CA ILE A 435 11.89 -12.36 1.74
C ILE A 435 12.78 -13.62 1.80
N THR A 436 14.10 -13.49 1.65
CA THR A 436 15.03 -14.62 1.57
C THR A 436 16.25 -14.50 2.48
N ARG A 437 16.46 -13.38 3.17
CA ARG A 437 17.69 -13.11 3.92
C ARG A 437 17.42 -12.56 5.31
N LEU A 438 18.13 -13.10 6.29
CA LEU A 438 18.29 -12.49 7.59
C LEU A 438 19.34 -11.38 7.45
N ARG A 439 19.00 -10.16 7.85
CA ARG A 439 19.86 -8.97 7.80
C ARG A 439 20.20 -8.54 9.21
N LEU A 440 21.49 -8.57 9.52
CA LEU A 440 22.01 -8.26 10.83
C LEU A 440 22.93 -7.05 10.73
N GLU A 441 22.81 -6.12 11.66
CA GLU A 441 23.86 -5.15 11.93
C GLU A 441 24.65 -5.65 13.14
N VAL A 442 25.97 -5.72 12.99
CA VAL A 442 26.91 -6.16 14.03
C VAL A 442 27.80 -5.02 14.47
N LYS A 443 28.23 -5.04 15.75
CA LYS A 443 29.12 -4.03 16.29
C LYS A 443 30.54 -4.23 15.78
N ASP A 444 30.98 -5.47 15.68
CA ASP A 444 32.31 -5.86 15.17
C ASP A 444 32.17 -6.94 14.08
N ILE A 445 32.44 -6.56 12.84
CA ILE A 445 32.39 -7.45 11.67
C ILE A 445 33.52 -8.49 11.68
N THR A 446 34.61 -8.23 12.41
CA THR A 446 35.77 -9.15 12.49
C THR A 446 35.48 -10.38 13.36
N ALA A 447 34.52 -10.27 14.27
CA ALA A 447 34.03 -11.38 15.10
C ALA A 447 33.13 -12.34 14.31
N VAL A 448 32.75 -12.01 13.08
CA VAL A 448 31.80 -12.81 12.28
C VAL A 448 32.54 -13.93 11.53
N ASN A 449 32.20 -15.16 11.86
CA ASN A 449 32.77 -16.39 11.27
C ASN A 449 31.80 -17.02 10.25
N ASP A 450 32.07 -16.80 8.95
CA ASP A 450 31.25 -17.30 7.85
C ASP A 450 31.17 -18.84 7.79
N LYS A 451 32.20 -19.56 8.27
CA LYS A 451 32.21 -21.03 8.26
C LYS A 451 31.20 -21.58 9.26
N VAL A 452 31.11 -20.97 10.44
CA VAL A 452 30.13 -21.35 11.47
C VAL A 452 28.71 -21.03 10.97
N ILE A 453 28.48 -19.82 10.41
CA ILE A 453 27.15 -19.50 9.87
C ILE A 453 26.74 -20.47 8.76
N LYS A 454 27.65 -20.82 7.85
CA LYS A 454 27.39 -21.77 6.77
C LYS A 454 27.10 -23.18 7.26
N SER A 455 27.64 -23.61 8.42
CA SER A 455 27.34 -24.93 9.00
C SER A 455 25.87 -25.07 9.45
N ALA A 456 25.16 -23.97 9.65
CA ALA A 456 23.72 -23.99 9.88
C ALA A 456 22.88 -24.44 8.64
N GLY A 457 23.51 -24.79 7.52
CA GLY A 457 22.82 -25.21 6.31
C GLY A 457 22.24 -24.06 5.49
N VAL A 458 22.66 -22.82 5.74
CA VAL A 458 22.24 -21.64 5.00
C VAL A 458 22.94 -21.54 3.64
N ALA A 459 22.28 -20.90 2.66
CA ALA A 459 22.79 -20.85 1.30
C ALA A 459 24.03 -19.95 1.14
N GLY A 460 24.25 -18.98 2.03
CA GLY A 460 25.41 -18.12 1.97
C GLY A 460 25.40 -16.99 3.00
N VAL A 461 26.55 -16.35 3.13
CA VAL A 461 26.75 -15.20 4.00
C VAL A 461 27.38 -14.06 3.18
N MET A 462 26.89 -12.84 3.32
CA MET A 462 27.40 -11.64 2.67
C MET A 462 27.69 -10.56 3.70
N LYS A 463 28.73 -9.78 3.45
CA LYS A 463 29.13 -8.65 4.29
C LYS A 463 29.18 -7.36 3.42
N PRO A 464 28.02 -6.75 3.09
CA PRO A 464 27.96 -5.63 2.14
C PRO A 464 28.53 -4.31 2.70
N GLY A 465 28.96 -4.28 3.96
CA GLY A 465 29.50 -3.09 4.63
C GLY A 465 30.36 -3.46 5.83
N LYS A 466 30.78 -2.44 6.58
CA LYS A 466 31.65 -2.61 7.76
C LYS A 466 30.93 -3.16 9.00
N THR A 467 29.60 -3.14 9.01
CA THR A 467 28.78 -3.55 10.14
C THR A 467 27.61 -4.44 9.73
N SER A 468 27.40 -4.66 8.43
CA SER A 468 26.23 -5.37 7.92
C SER A 468 26.57 -6.81 7.53
N VAL A 469 25.78 -7.77 8.01
CA VAL A 469 25.85 -9.17 7.67
C VAL A 469 24.50 -9.63 7.12
N GLN A 470 24.50 -10.31 6.00
CA GLN A 470 23.31 -10.88 5.39
C GLN A 470 23.47 -12.40 5.26
N VAL A 471 22.58 -13.16 5.89
CA VAL A 471 22.55 -14.62 5.83
C VAL A 471 21.42 -15.04 4.89
N ILE A 472 21.76 -15.77 3.84
CA ILE A 472 20.81 -16.20 2.81
C ILE A 472 20.16 -17.50 3.26
N ILE A 473 18.86 -17.45 3.59
CA ILE A 473 18.08 -18.54 4.19
C ILE A 473 17.03 -19.10 3.22
N GLY A 474 16.45 -18.23 2.38
CA GLY A 474 15.35 -18.59 1.48
C GLY A 474 13.97 -18.25 2.04
N PRO A 475 12.88 -18.86 1.49
CA PRO A 475 11.49 -18.49 1.81
C PRO A 475 11.10 -18.65 3.28
N LYS A 476 11.84 -19.50 4.04
CA LYS A 476 11.60 -19.75 5.47
C LYS A 476 12.32 -18.77 6.40
N VAL A 477 12.89 -17.69 5.86
CA VAL A 477 13.67 -16.70 6.61
C VAL A 477 12.91 -16.09 7.79
N GLN A 478 11.61 -15.89 7.67
CA GLN A 478 10.82 -15.30 8.76
C GLN A 478 10.89 -16.16 10.04
N PHE A 479 10.74 -17.48 9.89
CA PHE A 479 10.80 -18.40 11.05
C PHE A 479 12.18 -18.39 11.72
N VAL A 480 13.25 -18.29 10.92
CA VAL A 480 14.62 -18.18 11.47
C VAL A 480 14.85 -16.82 12.12
N ALA A 481 14.33 -15.75 11.54
CA ALA A 481 14.43 -14.40 12.10
C ALA A 481 13.71 -14.30 13.46
N ASP A 482 12.51 -14.88 13.56
CA ASP A 482 11.74 -14.91 14.80
C ASP A 482 12.46 -15.72 15.89
N ALA A 483 13.05 -16.87 15.52
CA ALA A 483 13.85 -17.67 16.44
C ALA A 483 15.13 -16.95 16.86
N PHE A 484 15.81 -16.26 15.93
CA PHE A 484 17.02 -15.48 16.18
C PHE A 484 16.74 -14.29 17.12
N SER A 485 15.64 -13.57 16.90
CA SER A 485 15.22 -12.48 17.76
C SER A 485 15.00 -12.93 19.21
N LYS A 486 14.34 -14.08 19.42
CA LYS A 486 14.13 -14.68 20.75
C LYS A 486 15.44 -15.02 21.46
N LEU A 487 16.48 -15.44 20.73
CA LEU A 487 17.80 -15.72 21.31
C LEU A 487 18.56 -14.45 21.70
N CYS A 488 18.19 -13.30 21.07
CA CYS A 488 18.80 -12.01 21.34
C CYS A 488 18.07 -11.18 22.42
N GLU A 489 16.86 -11.55 22.78
CA GLU A 489 16.12 -11.02 23.93
C GLU A 489 16.72 -11.54 25.25
#